data_98b864d53b5e544e70f05173e157bae9
#
_entry.id   98b864d53b5e544e70f05173e157bae9
#
_cell.length_a   1.000
_cell.length_b   1.000
_cell.length_c   1.000
_cell.angle_alpha   90.00
_cell.angle_beta   90.00
_cell.angle_gamma   90.00
#
_symmetry.space_group_name_H-M   'P 1'
#
loop_
_entity.id
_entity.type
_entity.pdbx_description
1 polymer ?
#
loop_
_entity_poly.entity_id
_entity_poly.type
_entity_poly.pdbx_seq_one_letter_code
_entity_poly.pdbx_strand_id
1 'polypeptide(L)'
;MKQILNLLVGFAGLALVSCNNANNEAADNTNATSTTPLTGGQASVVDDVSAKDIVKIASGSADHSTLVAAIKQADLVNSLSNAGPFTVFAPTNAAFEKVGKETLDNLMKAENKAKLEDILQYHVYVGTLRTEMMSDGQTLNQVNGDNVTITVKDGKVVVNNAANIVTSIPAANGIIHVIDAVLLPPAK
;
A
#
# COMPACT_ATOMS: atom_id res chain seq x y z
N MET A 1 17.52 50.32 21.24
CA MET A 1 18.35 50.63 22.44
C MET A 1 18.81 49.32 23.05
N LYS A 2 20.17 49.27 23.21
CA LYS A 2 20.96 48.33 24.03
C LYS A 2 20.99 46.88 23.52
N GLN A 3 22.06 46.43 22.75
CA GLN A 3 23.44 46.22 23.14
C GLN A 3 23.60 45.38 24.38
N ILE A 4 24.31 44.28 24.33
CA ILE A 4 25.69 43.98 24.77
C ILE A 4 25.82 42.45 24.74
N LEU A 5 26.76 41.85 24.17
CA LEU A 5 28.22 41.76 24.14
C LEU A 5 28.71 40.39 24.61
N ASN A 6 29.50 39.78 23.73
CA ASN A 6 30.65 38.88 23.92
C ASN A 6 30.74 37.94 25.15
N LEU A 7 31.11 36.70 24.94
CA LEU A 7 32.41 36.21 25.40
C LEU A 7 32.92 34.99 24.63
N LEU A 8 34.08 35.18 24.02
CA LEU A 8 35.00 34.19 23.50
C LEU A 8 35.72 33.50 24.68
N VAL A 9 35.86 32.20 24.70
CA VAL A 9 37.06 31.53 25.26
C VAL A 9 37.23 30.21 24.51
N GLY A 10 38.34 30.12 23.81
CA GLY A 10 38.85 28.90 23.24
C GLY A 10 39.64 28.08 24.26
N PHE A 11 39.72 26.80 24.00
CA PHE A 11 40.88 26.02 24.45
C PHE A 11 41.10 24.84 23.50
N ALA A 12 42.31 24.82 22.97
CA ALA A 12 42.91 23.76 22.19
C ALA A 12 43.30 22.59 23.10
N GLY A 13 43.19 21.37 22.59
CA GLY A 13 43.65 20.18 23.28
C GLY A 13 43.76 19.00 22.33
N LEU A 14 44.94 18.91 21.71
CA LEU A 14 45.43 17.83 20.88
C LEU A 14 45.80 16.62 21.77
N ALA A 15 45.31 15.44 21.53
CA ALA A 15 45.94 14.20 21.99
C ALA A 15 45.63 13.05 21.02
N LEU A 16 46.64 12.70 20.24
CA LEU A 16 46.77 11.45 19.54
C LEU A 16 47.10 10.36 20.56
N VAL A 17 46.32 9.29 20.59
CA VAL A 17 46.77 7.99 21.12
C VAL A 17 46.46 6.92 20.10
N SER A 18 47.52 6.53 19.43
CA SER A 18 47.66 5.27 18.71
C SER A 18 47.89 4.16 19.73
N CYS A 19 47.11 3.10 19.71
CA CYS A 19 47.53 1.79 20.22
C CYS A 19 46.90 0.68 19.39
N ASN A 20 47.81 0.13 18.64
CA ASN A 20 47.77 -1.19 18.02
C ASN A 20 47.69 -2.27 19.11
N ASN A 21 46.80 -3.21 19.03
CA ASN A 21 47.13 -4.55 19.48
C ASN A 21 46.33 -5.62 18.74
N ALA A 22 47.08 -6.55 18.24
CA ALA A 22 46.65 -7.74 17.51
C ALA A 22 46.19 -8.86 18.45
N ASN A 23 45.47 -9.79 17.85
CA ASN A 23 45.18 -11.15 18.26
C ASN A 23 44.08 -11.40 19.29
N ASN A 24 42.95 -11.98 18.86
CA ASN A 24 42.67 -13.42 19.09
C ASN A 24 41.50 -13.91 18.23
N GLU A 25 41.81 -14.92 17.46
CA GLU A 25 41.14 -16.20 17.21
C GLU A 25 39.61 -16.29 17.18
N ALA A 26 39.21 -16.73 15.99
CA ALA A 26 38.27 -17.80 15.68
C ALA A 26 36.91 -17.81 16.38
N ALA A 27 35.90 -17.28 15.68
CA ALA A 27 34.61 -17.93 15.58
C ALA A 27 34.15 -17.78 14.14
N ASP A 28 34.24 -18.88 13.43
CA ASP A 28 33.62 -19.14 12.14
C ASP A 28 32.14 -18.77 12.20
N ASN A 29 31.77 -17.68 11.59
CA ASN A 29 30.40 -17.38 11.24
C ASN A 29 30.39 -17.00 9.76
N THR A 30 30.39 -18.03 8.93
CA THR A 30 30.11 -17.95 7.51
C THR A 30 28.70 -17.45 7.32
N ASN A 31 28.48 -16.14 7.51
CA ASN A 31 27.34 -15.47 6.97
C ASN A 31 27.64 -15.21 5.49
N ALA A 32 27.30 -16.17 4.66
CA ALA A 32 27.29 -16.05 3.24
C ALA A 32 26.33 -14.90 2.88
N THR A 33 26.90 -13.72 2.68
CA THR A 33 26.23 -12.61 2.02
C THR A 33 25.92 -13.05 0.59
N SER A 34 24.75 -13.68 0.41
CA SER A 34 24.16 -13.85 -0.91
C SER A 34 23.81 -12.46 -1.43
N THR A 35 24.72 -11.84 -2.16
CA THR A 35 24.41 -10.71 -3.03
C THR A 35 23.62 -11.24 -4.22
N THR A 36 22.36 -11.59 -3.99
CA THR A 36 21.38 -11.73 -5.07
C THR A 36 21.05 -10.33 -5.53
N PRO A 37 21.13 -10.00 -6.82
CA PRO A 37 20.68 -8.68 -7.30
C PRO A 37 19.21 -8.51 -6.94
N LEU A 38 18.89 -7.48 -6.15
CA LEU A 38 17.53 -7.10 -5.80
C LEU A 38 16.82 -6.57 -7.05
N THR A 39 16.32 -7.46 -7.90
CA THR A 39 15.45 -7.15 -9.03
C THR A 39 13.96 -7.18 -8.65
N GLY A 40 13.67 -7.22 -7.35
CA GLY A 40 12.31 -7.21 -6.82
C GLY A 40 12.06 -5.95 -5.99
N GLY A 41 10.95 -5.27 -6.21
CA GLY A 41 10.48 -4.19 -5.33
C GLY A 41 10.08 -4.70 -3.94
N GLN A 42 9.43 -3.86 -3.14
CA GLN A 42 8.99 -4.15 -1.75
C GLN A 42 8.21 -5.47 -1.60
N ALA A 43 7.58 -5.94 -2.67
CA ALA A 43 6.83 -7.22 -2.67
C ALA A 43 7.71 -8.46 -2.47
N SER A 44 9.03 -8.38 -2.74
CA SER A 44 9.97 -9.51 -2.57
C SER A 44 10.55 -9.61 -1.16
N VAL A 45 10.31 -8.64 -0.29
CA VAL A 45 10.77 -8.66 1.11
C VAL A 45 9.88 -9.59 1.92
N VAL A 46 10.43 -10.72 2.34
CA VAL A 46 9.79 -11.65 3.28
C VAL A 46 10.17 -11.23 4.69
N ASP A 47 9.25 -10.57 5.36
CA ASP A 47 9.40 -10.15 6.75
C ASP A 47 8.14 -10.57 7.51
N ASP A 48 8.25 -11.61 8.31
CA ASP A 48 7.14 -12.17 9.10
C ASP A 48 6.89 -11.40 10.41
N VAL A 49 7.77 -10.46 10.76
CA VAL A 49 7.73 -9.71 12.03
C VAL A 49 7.11 -8.33 11.84
N SER A 50 7.24 -7.73 10.66
CA SER A 50 6.68 -6.41 10.36
C SER A 50 5.18 -6.45 10.09
N ALA A 51 4.51 -5.34 10.38
CA ALA A 51 3.09 -5.19 10.03
C ALA A 51 2.90 -5.42 8.51
N LYS A 52 1.90 -6.22 8.17
CA LYS A 52 1.63 -6.62 6.78
C LYS A 52 1.16 -5.41 5.96
N ASP A 53 1.72 -5.27 4.76
CA ASP A 53 1.21 -4.31 3.77
C ASP A 53 -0.15 -4.76 3.18
N ILE A 54 -0.80 -3.86 2.43
CA ILE A 54 -2.10 -4.09 1.81
C ILE A 54 -2.11 -5.37 0.97
N VAL A 55 -1.07 -5.62 0.17
CA VAL A 55 -1.00 -6.79 -0.72
C VAL A 55 -0.82 -8.08 0.08
N LYS A 56 -0.01 -8.07 1.14
CA LYS A 56 0.18 -9.22 2.04
C LYS A 56 -1.11 -9.56 2.79
N ILE A 57 -1.85 -8.55 3.26
CA ILE A 57 -3.16 -8.76 3.92
C ILE A 57 -4.15 -9.37 2.94
N ALA A 58 -4.29 -8.79 1.74
CA ALA A 58 -5.19 -9.30 0.71
C ALA A 58 -4.84 -10.74 0.29
N SER A 59 -3.54 -11.03 0.12
CA SER A 59 -3.05 -12.37 -0.25
C SER A 59 -3.28 -13.43 0.84
N GLY A 60 -3.35 -13.02 2.09
CA GLY A 60 -3.68 -13.89 3.22
C GLY A 60 -5.18 -14.17 3.40
N SER A 61 -6.03 -13.51 2.62
CA SER A 61 -7.49 -13.66 2.69
C SER A 61 -8.02 -14.49 1.52
N ALA A 62 -8.73 -15.58 1.82
CA ALA A 62 -9.39 -16.40 0.81
C ALA A 62 -10.45 -15.61 0.00
N ASP A 63 -11.10 -14.63 0.63
CA ASP A 63 -12.17 -13.83 0.04
C ASP A 63 -11.68 -12.82 -1.00
N HIS A 64 -10.36 -12.58 -1.10
CA HIS A 64 -9.75 -11.62 -2.01
C HIS A 64 -8.84 -12.27 -3.06
N SER A 65 -8.94 -13.58 -3.26
CA SER A 65 -8.08 -14.31 -4.21
C SER A 65 -8.20 -13.80 -5.64
N THR A 66 -9.39 -13.42 -6.08
CA THR A 66 -9.65 -12.83 -7.41
C THR A 66 -8.99 -11.45 -7.53
N LEU A 67 -9.09 -10.59 -6.50
CA LEU A 67 -8.42 -9.30 -6.45
C LEU A 67 -6.92 -9.44 -6.55
N VAL A 68 -6.32 -10.36 -5.80
CA VAL A 68 -4.87 -10.63 -5.81
C VAL A 68 -4.42 -11.10 -7.19
N ALA A 69 -5.20 -11.98 -7.85
CA ALA A 69 -4.92 -12.40 -9.23
C ALA A 69 -4.96 -11.22 -10.20
N ALA A 70 -5.94 -10.33 -10.07
CA ALA A 70 -6.06 -9.12 -10.88
C ALA A 70 -4.89 -8.14 -10.67
N ILE A 71 -4.47 -7.91 -9.42
CA ILE A 71 -3.31 -7.06 -9.08
C ILE A 71 -2.02 -7.62 -9.70
N LYS A 72 -1.83 -8.94 -9.65
CA LYS A 72 -0.68 -9.62 -10.29
C LYS A 72 -0.72 -9.49 -11.81
N GLN A 73 -1.88 -9.71 -12.42
CA GLN A 73 -2.07 -9.60 -13.88
C GLN A 73 -1.82 -8.16 -14.39
N ALA A 74 -2.19 -7.16 -13.60
CA ALA A 74 -1.97 -5.74 -13.91
C ALA A 74 -0.53 -5.27 -13.57
N ASP A 75 0.30 -6.11 -12.94
CA ASP A 75 1.67 -5.78 -12.50
C ASP A 75 1.74 -4.64 -11.44
N LEU A 76 0.67 -4.52 -10.63
CA LEU A 76 0.54 -3.46 -9.62
C LEU A 76 1.02 -3.90 -8.22
N VAL A 77 1.54 -5.12 -8.07
CA VAL A 77 1.97 -5.66 -6.76
C VAL A 77 3.00 -4.76 -6.09
N ASN A 78 4.05 -4.37 -6.81
CA ASN A 78 5.10 -3.50 -6.27
C ASN A 78 4.57 -2.11 -5.92
N SER A 79 3.72 -1.54 -6.77
CA SER A 79 3.14 -0.21 -6.54
C SER A 79 2.30 -0.14 -5.26
N LEU A 80 1.51 -1.18 -4.99
CA LEU A 80 0.65 -1.27 -3.81
C LEU A 80 1.38 -1.78 -2.55
N SER A 81 2.56 -2.37 -2.70
CA SER A 81 3.43 -2.79 -1.58
C SER A 81 4.36 -1.68 -1.12
N ASN A 82 4.52 -0.61 -1.90
CA ASN A 82 5.38 0.53 -1.54
C ASN A 82 4.87 1.24 -0.29
N ALA A 83 5.80 1.93 0.38
CA ALA A 83 5.48 2.83 1.49
C ALA A 83 4.70 4.03 0.94
N GLY A 84 3.46 4.17 1.36
CA GLY A 84 2.64 5.33 1.05
C GLY A 84 1.44 5.34 1.98
N PRO A 85 0.72 6.41 2.19
CA PRO A 85 -0.61 6.27 2.72
C PRO A 85 -1.56 5.89 1.57
N PHE A 86 -2.08 4.65 1.58
CA PHE A 86 -3.08 4.19 0.62
C PHE A 86 -4.39 3.83 1.30
N THR A 87 -5.49 4.14 0.65
CA THR A 87 -6.80 3.55 0.94
C THR A 87 -7.21 2.71 -0.25
N VAL A 88 -7.40 1.41 -0.03
CA VAL A 88 -7.80 0.47 -1.07
C VAL A 88 -9.20 -0.04 -0.80
N PHE A 89 -10.09 0.14 -1.76
CA PHE A 89 -11.41 -0.47 -1.77
C PHE A 89 -11.28 -1.87 -2.37
N ALA A 90 -11.32 -2.90 -1.52
CA ALA A 90 -11.06 -4.29 -1.88
C ALA A 90 -12.37 -5.06 -2.09
N PRO A 91 -12.79 -5.32 -3.33
CA PRO A 91 -13.96 -6.15 -3.59
C PRO A 91 -13.69 -7.61 -3.24
N THR A 92 -14.68 -8.27 -2.65
CA THR A 92 -14.65 -9.71 -2.37
C THR A 92 -14.81 -10.53 -3.64
N ASN A 93 -14.50 -11.83 -3.58
CA ASN A 93 -14.77 -12.76 -4.70
C ASN A 93 -16.27 -12.72 -5.11
N ALA A 94 -17.17 -12.66 -4.14
CA ALA A 94 -18.61 -12.51 -4.40
C ALA A 94 -18.97 -11.20 -5.11
N ALA A 95 -18.20 -10.12 -4.87
CA ALA A 95 -18.38 -8.87 -5.59
C ALA A 95 -17.95 -8.99 -7.07
N PHE A 96 -16.91 -9.75 -7.37
CA PHE A 96 -16.49 -10.05 -8.74
C PHE A 96 -17.49 -10.97 -9.46
N GLU A 97 -18.12 -11.91 -8.78
CA GLU A 97 -19.17 -12.77 -9.36
C GLU A 97 -20.37 -11.95 -9.86
N LYS A 98 -20.71 -10.85 -9.15
CA LYS A 98 -21.78 -9.93 -9.57
C LYS A 98 -21.47 -9.19 -10.88
N VAL A 99 -20.21 -8.96 -11.20
CA VAL A 99 -19.79 -8.33 -12.48
C VAL A 99 -19.99 -9.28 -13.66
N GLY A 100 -20.01 -10.58 -13.40
CA GLY A 100 -20.15 -11.62 -14.40
C GLY A 100 -18.80 -12.21 -14.83
N LYS A 101 -18.77 -13.55 -14.84
CA LYS A 101 -17.55 -14.30 -15.14
C LYS A 101 -16.96 -13.98 -16.51
N GLU A 102 -17.79 -13.81 -17.53
CA GLU A 102 -17.33 -13.48 -18.89
C GLU A 102 -16.62 -12.12 -18.93
N THR A 103 -17.16 -11.13 -18.23
CA THR A 103 -16.55 -9.80 -18.12
C THR A 103 -15.19 -9.87 -17.39
N LEU A 104 -15.15 -10.63 -16.28
CA LEU A 104 -13.92 -10.83 -15.51
C LEU A 104 -12.87 -11.56 -16.34
N ASP A 105 -13.22 -12.67 -16.97
CA ASP A 105 -12.32 -13.45 -17.82
C ASP A 105 -11.79 -12.60 -19.00
N ASN A 106 -12.63 -11.72 -19.54
CA ASN A 106 -12.20 -10.79 -20.59
C ASN A 106 -11.22 -9.72 -20.07
N LEU A 107 -11.49 -9.14 -18.90
CA LEU A 107 -10.58 -8.16 -18.25
C LEU A 107 -9.24 -8.78 -17.87
N MET A 108 -9.21 -10.05 -17.51
CA MET A 108 -7.99 -10.77 -17.14
C MET A 108 -7.10 -11.15 -18.35
N LYS A 109 -7.56 -10.95 -19.59
CA LYS A 109 -6.72 -11.18 -20.76
C LYS A 109 -5.61 -10.14 -20.88
N ALA A 110 -4.45 -10.57 -21.38
CA ALA A 110 -3.29 -9.69 -21.57
C ALA A 110 -3.59 -8.46 -22.45
N GLU A 111 -4.46 -8.61 -23.46
CA GLU A 111 -4.91 -7.53 -24.35
C GLU A 111 -5.71 -6.44 -23.64
N ASN A 112 -6.33 -6.76 -22.50
CA ASN A 112 -7.13 -5.84 -21.69
C ASN A 112 -6.41 -5.35 -20.43
N LYS A 113 -5.09 -5.61 -20.31
CA LYS A 113 -4.29 -5.22 -19.13
C LYS A 113 -4.47 -3.75 -18.76
N ALA A 114 -4.46 -2.84 -19.73
CA ALA A 114 -4.64 -1.41 -19.48
C ALA A 114 -6.02 -1.05 -18.86
N LYS A 115 -7.09 -1.76 -19.29
CA LYS A 115 -8.42 -1.58 -18.69
C LYS A 115 -8.49 -2.14 -17.28
N LEU A 116 -7.86 -3.28 -17.06
CA LEU A 116 -7.76 -3.89 -15.74
C LEU A 116 -7.00 -2.97 -14.77
N GLU A 117 -5.89 -2.39 -15.23
CA GLU A 117 -5.10 -1.43 -14.48
C GLU A 117 -5.91 -0.18 -14.13
N ASP A 118 -6.62 0.42 -15.08
CA ASP A 118 -7.50 1.58 -14.85
C ASP A 118 -8.58 1.28 -13.80
N ILE A 119 -9.23 0.11 -13.88
CA ILE A 119 -10.21 -0.33 -12.88
C ILE A 119 -9.56 -0.51 -11.50
N LEU A 120 -8.39 -1.14 -11.41
CA LEU A 120 -7.71 -1.34 -10.14
C LEU A 120 -7.24 -0.01 -9.53
N GLN A 121 -6.73 0.92 -10.36
CA GLN A 121 -6.38 2.27 -9.93
C GLN A 121 -7.59 3.08 -9.47
N TYR A 122 -8.77 2.83 -10.04
CA TYR A 122 -10.04 3.41 -9.58
C TYR A 122 -10.47 2.94 -8.19
N HIS A 123 -9.93 1.81 -7.72
CA HIS A 123 -10.15 1.30 -6.36
C HIS A 123 -9.11 1.81 -5.35
N VAL A 124 -8.16 2.65 -5.76
CA VAL A 124 -7.06 3.13 -4.92
C VAL A 124 -7.12 4.65 -4.75
N TYR A 125 -7.11 5.09 -3.52
CA TYR A 125 -7.00 6.48 -3.13
C TYR A 125 -5.66 6.72 -2.42
N VAL A 126 -4.98 7.82 -2.75
CA VAL A 126 -3.73 8.23 -2.10
C VAL A 126 -4.06 9.01 -0.82
N GLY A 127 -3.88 8.37 0.31
CA GLY A 127 -4.20 8.88 1.63
C GLY A 127 -4.74 7.76 2.52
N THR A 128 -4.65 7.91 3.84
CA THR A 128 -5.30 6.99 4.79
C THR A 128 -6.63 7.60 5.23
N LEU A 129 -7.72 7.06 4.73
CA LEU A 129 -9.07 7.51 5.01
C LEU A 129 -9.83 6.43 5.79
N ARG A 130 -10.06 6.66 7.06
CA ARG A 130 -10.88 5.77 7.89
C ARG A 130 -12.37 6.06 7.68
N THR A 131 -13.23 5.09 7.94
CA THR A 131 -14.70 5.25 7.79
C THR A 131 -15.26 6.41 8.62
N GLU A 132 -14.68 6.66 9.81
CA GLU A 132 -15.09 7.76 10.69
C GLU A 132 -14.76 9.16 10.12
N MET A 133 -13.85 9.22 9.14
CA MET A 133 -13.44 10.45 8.46
C MET A 133 -14.22 10.68 7.15
N MET A 134 -15.04 9.70 6.75
CA MET A 134 -15.85 9.79 5.54
C MET A 134 -17.16 10.55 5.82
N SER A 135 -17.47 11.52 4.98
CA SER A 135 -18.69 12.33 5.08
C SER A 135 -19.60 12.10 3.89
N ASP A 136 -20.90 12.25 4.13
CA ASP A 136 -21.90 12.16 3.06
C ASP A 136 -21.65 13.23 1.99
N GLY A 137 -21.72 12.84 0.72
CA GLY A 137 -21.41 13.71 -0.42
C GLY A 137 -19.93 13.96 -0.66
N GLN A 138 -19.02 13.41 0.15
CA GLN A 138 -17.58 13.57 -0.04
C GLN A 138 -17.13 12.93 -1.36
N THR A 139 -16.32 13.68 -2.12
CA THR A 139 -15.72 13.21 -3.36
C THR A 139 -14.23 12.89 -3.15
N LEU A 140 -13.79 11.72 -3.59
CA LEU A 140 -12.41 11.25 -3.51
C LEU A 140 -11.86 11.07 -4.92
N ASN A 141 -10.73 11.70 -5.21
CA ASN A 141 -10.03 11.53 -6.49
C ASN A 141 -9.15 10.28 -6.43
N GLN A 142 -9.43 9.30 -7.28
CA GLN A 142 -8.72 8.03 -7.32
C GLN A 142 -7.42 8.13 -8.11
N VAL A 143 -6.57 7.10 -8.01
CA VAL A 143 -5.25 7.06 -8.68
C VAL A 143 -5.37 7.18 -10.20
N ASN A 144 -6.45 6.66 -10.81
CA ASN A 144 -6.70 6.78 -12.24
C ASN A 144 -7.19 8.17 -12.69
N GLY A 145 -7.38 9.12 -11.73
CA GLY A 145 -7.86 10.49 -11.97
C GLY A 145 -9.38 10.66 -11.95
N ASP A 146 -10.14 9.59 -11.88
CA ASP A 146 -11.61 9.66 -11.75
C ASP A 146 -12.03 9.82 -10.28
N ASN A 147 -13.26 10.27 -10.06
CA ASN A 147 -13.78 10.49 -8.73
C ASN A 147 -14.75 9.40 -8.29
N VAL A 148 -14.69 9.06 -7.00
CA VAL A 148 -15.76 8.33 -6.33
C VAL A 148 -16.48 9.23 -5.34
N THR A 149 -17.78 9.03 -5.17
CA THR A 149 -18.58 9.77 -4.20
C THR A 149 -18.88 8.85 -3.01
N ILE A 150 -18.67 9.36 -1.82
CA ILE A 150 -19.05 8.70 -0.57
C ILE A 150 -20.48 9.10 -0.22
N THR A 151 -21.28 8.13 0.16
CA THR A 151 -22.61 8.34 0.71
C THR A 151 -22.69 7.67 2.07
N VAL A 152 -23.24 8.35 3.07
CA VAL A 152 -23.44 7.79 4.40
C VAL A 152 -24.93 7.62 4.65
N LYS A 153 -25.39 6.36 4.74
CA LYS A 153 -26.80 6.01 5.00
C LYS A 153 -26.89 5.10 6.20
N ASP A 154 -27.68 5.48 7.18
CA ASP A 154 -27.93 4.68 8.40
C ASP A 154 -26.60 4.23 9.09
N GLY A 155 -25.60 5.11 9.12
CA GLY A 155 -24.29 4.82 9.67
C GLY A 155 -23.40 3.89 8.82
N LYS A 156 -23.85 3.52 7.63
CA LYS A 156 -23.08 2.72 6.66
C LYS A 156 -22.50 3.61 5.56
N VAL A 157 -21.24 3.36 5.23
CA VAL A 157 -20.58 4.06 4.14
C VAL A 157 -20.76 3.28 2.85
N VAL A 158 -21.23 3.99 1.83
CA VAL A 158 -21.46 3.46 0.48
C VAL A 158 -20.63 4.27 -0.51
N VAL A 159 -19.92 3.58 -1.38
CA VAL A 159 -19.07 4.18 -2.41
C VAL A 159 -19.82 4.17 -3.74
N ASN A 160 -19.93 5.31 -4.41
CA ASN A 160 -20.66 5.50 -5.67
C ASN A 160 -22.12 5.02 -5.65
N ASN A 161 -22.79 5.01 -4.50
CA ASN A 161 -24.09 4.40 -4.32
C ASN A 161 -24.21 2.93 -4.80
N ALA A 162 -23.10 2.25 -4.98
CA ALA A 162 -23.01 0.90 -5.57
C ALA A 162 -22.39 -0.13 -4.63
N ALA A 163 -21.35 0.25 -3.88
CA ALA A 163 -20.57 -0.65 -3.05
C ALA A 163 -20.65 -0.25 -1.57
N ASN A 164 -21.10 -1.16 -0.71
CA ASN A 164 -21.09 -0.94 0.73
C ASN A 164 -19.72 -1.32 1.30
N ILE A 165 -19.21 -0.53 2.24
CA ILE A 165 -18.04 -0.92 3.04
C ILE A 165 -18.53 -1.91 4.11
N VAL A 166 -18.02 -3.14 4.03
CA VAL A 166 -18.38 -4.25 4.94
C VAL A 166 -17.50 -4.21 6.18
N THR A 167 -16.20 -4.02 6.00
CA THR A 167 -15.20 -3.94 7.07
C THR A 167 -13.99 -3.14 6.64
N SER A 168 -13.19 -2.70 7.62
CA SER A 168 -11.97 -1.95 7.38
C SER A 168 -10.81 -2.61 8.11
N ILE A 169 -9.70 -2.84 7.42
CA ILE A 169 -8.52 -3.53 7.92
C ILE A 169 -7.32 -2.60 7.80
N PRO A 170 -6.69 -2.19 8.91
CA PRO A 170 -5.49 -1.39 8.86
C PRO A 170 -4.31 -2.21 8.32
N ALA A 171 -3.46 -1.57 7.53
CA ALA A 171 -2.24 -2.13 6.97
C ALA A 171 -1.04 -1.23 7.29
N ALA A 172 0.19 -1.76 7.15
CA ALA A 172 1.41 -1.01 7.40
C ALA A 172 1.54 0.24 6.50
N ASN A 173 1.06 0.15 5.27
CA ASN A 173 1.13 1.21 4.27
C ASN A 173 -0.23 1.85 3.94
N GLY A 174 -1.25 1.66 4.80
CA GLY A 174 -2.55 2.29 4.58
C GLY A 174 -3.72 1.59 5.24
N ILE A 175 -4.87 1.56 4.56
CA ILE A 175 -6.09 0.90 5.03
C ILE A 175 -6.80 0.20 3.88
N ILE A 176 -7.39 -0.97 4.16
CA ILE A 176 -8.22 -1.72 3.23
C ILE A 176 -9.67 -1.58 3.67
N HIS A 177 -10.54 -1.14 2.78
CA HIS A 177 -11.98 -1.20 2.94
C HIS A 177 -12.53 -2.33 2.09
N VAL A 178 -13.02 -3.38 2.74
CA VAL A 178 -13.67 -4.50 2.05
C VAL A 178 -15.04 -4.05 1.57
N ILE A 179 -15.30 -4.22 0.27
CA ILE A 179 -16.55 -3.81 -0.37
C ILE A 179 -17.28 -4.99 -1.02
N ASP A 180 -18.61 -4.89 -1.09
CA ASP A 180 -19.51 -5.94 -1.60
C ASP A 180 -19.84 -5.84 -3.09
N ALA A 181 -19.27 -4.84 -3.78
CA ALA A 181 -19.40 -4.66 -5.22
C ALA A 181 -18.12 -4.06 -5.82
N VAL A 182 -17.85 -4.35 -7.09
CA VAL A 182 -16.71 -3.78 -7.84
C VAL A 182 -17.08 -2.38 -8.32
N LEU A 183 -16.17 -1.42 -8.13
CA LEU A 183 -16.33 -0.07 -8.66
C LEU A 183 -15.89 -0.05 -10.12
N LEU A 184 -16.75 0.43 -11.00
CA LEU A 184 -16.41 0.59 -12.40
C LEU A 184 -16.22 2.10 -12.68
N PRO A 185 -15.08 2.49 -13.31
CA PRO A 185 -14.89 3.88 -13.70
C PRO A 185 -15.93 4.29 -14.75
N PRO A 186 -16.30 5.57 -14.83
CA PRO A 186 -17.18 6.06 -15.86
C PRO A 186 -16.58 5.80 -17.25
N ALA A 187 -17.42 5.50 -18.23
CA ALA A 187 -16.95 5.33 -19.60
C ALA A 187 -16.33 6.64 -20.11
N LYS A 188 -15.10 6.57 -20.56
CA LYS A 188 -14.36 7.68 -21.18
C LYS A 188 -14.63 7.72 -22.67
#